data_95b28d1404636a3748977cd7e459f1da
#
_entry.id   95b28d1404636a3748977cd7e459f1da
#
_cell.length_a   1.000
_cell.length_b   1.000
_cell.length_c   1.000
_cell.angle_alpha   90.00
_cell.angle_beta   90.00
_cell.angle_gamma   90.00
#
_symmetry.space_group_name_H-M   'P 1'
#
loop_
_entity.id
_entity.type
_entity.pdbx_description
1 polymer ?
#
loop_
_entity_poly.entity_id
_entity_poly.type
_entity_poly.pdbx_seq_one_letter_code
_entity_poly.pdbx_strand_id
1 'polypeptide(L)' 'KLSKFLQQPESELKIVMGEPDNIIKSDKGTTFLIYTKKKYSITCERKFEIDQNKMVVGFTSKGCF' A
#
# COMPACT_ATOMS: atom_id res chain seq x y z
N LYS A 1 -12.69 -3.77 4.87
CA LYS A 1 -12.51 -2.99 3.65
C LYS A 1 -11.22 -2.19 3.73
N LEU A 2 -10.59 -1.99 2.59
CA LEU A 2 -9.28 -1.35 2.57
C LEU A 2 -9.32 0.12 2.95
N SER A 3 -10.47 0.78 2.79
CA SER A 3 -10.58 2.19 3.13
C SER A 3 -10.33 2.48 4.61
N LYS A 4 -10.48 1.49 5.48
CA LYS A 4 -10.22 1.72 6.89
C LYS A 4 -8.74 1.85 7.21
N PHE A 5 -7.85 1.55 6.25
CA PHE A 5 -6.42 1.78 6.43
C PHE A 5 -6.03 3.25 6.24
N LEU A 6 -6.92 4.07 5.67
CA LEU A 6 -6.64 5.48 5.52
C LEU A 6 -6.50 6.13 6.90
N GLN A 7 -5.49 6.97 7.05
CA GLN A 7 -5.18 7.65 8.30
C GLN A 7 -4.69 6.70 9.40
N GLN A 8 -4.33 5.47 9.04
CA GLN A 8 -3.72 4.54 9.97
C GLN A 8 -2.21 4.59 9.85
N PRO A 9 -1.47 4.26 10.91
CA PRO A 9 -0.02 4.23 10.81
C PRO A 9 0.47 3.11 9.90
N GLU A 10 1.61 3.35 9.27
CA GLU A 10 2.23 2.38 8.39
C GLU A 10 2.45 1.03 9.09
N SER A 11 2.79 1.07 10.37
CA SER A 11 3.04 -0.15 11.12
C SER A 11 1.81 -1.05 11.19
N GLU A 12 0.62 -0.45 11.30
CA GLU A 12 -0.62 -1.24 11.31
C GLU A 12 -0.84 -1.91 9.96
N LEU A 13 -0.56 -1.20 8.87
CA LEU A 13 -0.67 -1.76 7.54
C LEU A 13 0.25 -2.96 7.38
N LYS A 14 1.47 -2.86 7.85
CA LYS A 14 2.43 -3.95 7.73
C LYS A 14 2.06 -5.17 8.57
N ILE A 15 1.37 -4.95 9.69
CA ILE A 15 0.90 -6.06 10.50
C ILE A 15 -0.17 -6.85 9.75
N VAL A 16 -1.08 -6.15 9.08
CA VAL A 16 -2.18 -6.79 8.36
C VAL A 16 -1.74 -7.36 7.03
N MET A 17 -0.96 -6.58 6.26
CA MET A 17 -0.60 -6.95 4.89
C MET A 17 0.76 -7.62 4.78
N GLY A 18 1.61 -7.49 5.79
CA GLY A 18 2.96 -8.01 5.73
C GLY A 18 3.91 -7.03 5.05
N GLU A 19 5.07 -7.52 4.63
CA GLU A 19 6.05 -6.68 3.97
C GLU A 19 5.65 -6.39 2.52
N PRO A 20 5.83 -5.16 2.05
CA PRO A 20 5.52 -4.83 0.66
C PRO A 20 6.52 -5.47 -0.30
N ASP A 21 6.07 -5.74 -1.52
CA ASP A 21 6.93 -6.25 -2.56
C ASP A 21 7.86 -5.17 -3.09
N ASN A 22 7.41 -3.92 -3.05
CA ASN A 22 8.21 -2.80 -3.52
C ASN A 22 7.94 -1.58 -2.67
N ILE A 23 8.94 -0.72 -2.57
CA ILE A 23 8.82 0.55 -1.85
C ILE A 23 9.38 1.63 -2.76
N ILE A 24 8.58 2.65 -3.05
CA ILE A 24 8.98 3.78 -3.87
C ILE A 24 8.88 5.04 -3.03
N LYS A 25 9.96 5.82 -2.98
CA LYS A 25 9.97 7.08 -2.26
C LYS A 25 9.92 8.23 -3.25
N SER A 26 8.98 9.13 -3.04
CA SER A 26 8.83 10.32 -3.85
C SER A 26 9.72 11.45 -3.32
N ASP A 27 10.08 12.38 -4.19
CA ASP A 27 10.85 13.57 -3.80
C ASP A 27 10.07 14.45 -2.82
N LYS A 28 8.76 14.27 -2.75
CA LYS A 28 7.91 15.06 -1.86
C LYS A 28 7.86 14.48 -0.45
N GLY A 29 8.63 13.44 -0.18
CA GLY A 29 8.60 12.80 1.13
C GLY A 29 7.52 11.75 1.28
N THR A 30 6.77 11.49 0.22
CA THR A 30 5.74 10.45 0.22
C THR A 30 6.37 9.11 -0.12
N THR A 31 5.91 8.07 0.55
CA THR A 31 6.36 6.70 0.29
C THR A 31 5.19 5.89 -0.24
N PHE A 32 5.43 5.10 -1.27
CA PHE A 32 4.44 4.19 -1.82
C PHE A 32 4.84 2.76 -1.51
N LEU A 33 3.96 2.04 -0.85
CA LEU A 33 4.15 0.62 -0.56
C LEU A 33 3.34 -0.18 -1.57
N ILE A 34 4.01 -1.00 -2.35
CA ILE A 34 3.37 -1.73 -3.43
C ILE A 34 3.31 -3.21 -3.07
N TYR A 35 2.11 -3.76 -3.03
CA TYR A 35 1.85 -5.16 -2.76
C TYR A 35 1.31 -5.80 -4.03
N THR A 36 1.99 -6.85 -4.48
CA THR A 36 1.59 -7.56 -5.69
C THR A 36 1.16 -8.96 -5.31
N LYS A 37 -0.01 -9.36 -5.75
CA LYS A 37 -0.53 -10.71 -5.58
C LYS A 37 -0.83 -11.29 -6.95
N LYS A 38 -0.37 -12.50 -7.19
CA LYS A 38 -0.64 -13.20 -8.44
C LYS A 38 -1.42 -14.46 -8.14
N LYS A 39 -2.57 -14.61 -8.79
CA LYS A 39 -3.43 -15.77 -8.57
C LYS A 39 -4.13 -16.09 -9.88
N TYR A 40 -4.00 -17.33 -10.34
CA TYR A 40 -4.65 -17.82 -11.57
C TYR A 40 -4.34 -16.93 -12.78
N SER A 41 -3.09 -16.53 -12.92
CA SER A 41 -2.64 -15.66 -14.03
C SER A 41 -3.17 -14.23 -13.94
N ILE A 42 -3.85 -13.88 -12.85
CA ILE A 42 -4.31 -12.52 -12.62
C ILE A 42 -3.37 -11.85 -11.63
N THR A 43 -2.85 -10.69 -12.00
CA THR A 43 -1.98 -9.93 -11.10
C THR A 43 -2.77 -8.79 -10.48
N CYS A 44 -2.82 -8.78 -9.16
CA CYS A 44 -3.48 -7.72 -8.40
C CYS A 44 -2.40 -6.88 -7.74
N GLU A 45 -2.38 -5.59 -8.04
CA GLU A 45 -1.41 -4.66 -7.47
C GLU A 45 -2.14 -3.67 -6.59
N ARG A 46 -1.67 -3.54 -5.36
CA ARG A 46 -2.21 -2.59 -4.40
C ARG A 46 -1.12 -1.63 -3.97
N LYS A 47 -1.40 -0.34 -4.06
CA LYS A 47 -0.44 0.69 -3.72
C LYS A 47 -1.00 1.55 -2.60
N PHE A 48 -0.24 1.69 -1.54
CA PHE A 48 -0.61 2.52 -0.40
C PHE A 48 0.31 3.73 -0.35
N GLU A 49 -0.28 4.91 -0.25
CA GLU A 49 0.48 6.14 -0.15
C GLU A 49 0.68 6.49 1.32
N ILE A 50 1.94 6.65 1.71
CA ILE A 50 2.33 6.95 3.08
C ILE A 50 2.93 8.35 3.10
N ASP A 51 2.44 9.21 3.99
CA ASP A 51 2.96 10.57 4.08
C ASP A 51 4.23 10.66 4.94
N GLN A 52 4.70 11.87 5.17
CA GLN A 52 5.91 12.10 5.93
C GLN A 52 5.76 11.69 7.39
N ASN A 53 4.55 11.61 7.88
CA ASN A 53 4.24 11.20 9.25
C ASN A 53 4.06 9.70 9.37
N LYS A 54 4.32 8.97 8.29
CA LYS A 54 4.18 7.50 8.22
C LYS A 54 2.73 7.06 8.42
N MET A 55 1.81 7.85 7.88
CA MET A 55 0.39 7.55 7.93
C MET A 55 -0.11 7.23 6.53
N VAL A 56 -1.03 6.27 6.43
CA VAL A 56 -1.64 5.91 5.16
C VAL A 56 -2.63 7.01 4.77
N VAL A 57 -2.36 7.71 3.67
CA VAL A 57 -3.21 8.81 3.21
C VAL A 57 -3.87 8.53 1.86
N GLY A 58 -3.49 7.45 1.19
CA GLY A 58 -4.09 7.10 -0.08
C GLY A 58 -3.99 5.63 -0.36
N PHE A 59 -4.83 5.15 -1.25
CA PHE A 59 -4.86 3.75 -1.63
C PHE A 59 -5.29 3.62 -3.09
N THR A 60 -4.58 2.77 -3.82
CA THR A 60 -4.91 2.47 -5.21
C THR A 60 -4.80 0.96 -5.42
N SER A 61 -5.75 0.38 -6.13
CA SER A 61 -5.67 -1.03 -6.52
C SER A 61 -5.80 -1.13 -8.04
N LYS A 62 -5.11 -2.10 -8.60
CA LYS A 62 -5.11 -2.31 -10.04
C LYS A 62 -5.15 -3.81 -10.31
N GLY A 63 -6.06 -4.22 -11.18
CA GLY A 63 -6.20 -5.63 -11.53
C GLY A 63 -6.86 -6.48 -10.45
N CYS A 64 -7.32 -5.89 -9.36
CA CYS A 64 -8.01 -6.62 -8.29
C CYS A 64 -9.52 -6.64 -8.52
N PHE A 65 -10.13 -7.76 -8.22
CA PHE A 65 -11.57 -7.94 -8.40
C PHE A 65 -12.25 -8.16 -7.06
#